data_a7155789dd086066f2a904d1ea422030
#
_entry.id   a7155789dd086066f2a904d1ea422030
#
_cell.length_a   1.000
_cell.length_b   1.000
_cell.length_c   1.000
_cell.angle_alpha   90.00
_cell.angle_beta   90.00
_cell.angle_gamma   90.00
#
_symmetry.space_group_name_H-M   'P 1'
#
loop_
_entity.id
_entity.type
_entity.pdbx_description
1 polymer ?
#
loop_
_entity_poly.entity_id
_entity_poly.type
_entity_poly.pdbx_seq_one_letter_code
_entity_poly.pdbx_strand_id
1 'polypeptide(L)'
;VISDEPYKSLVYDGGKQPEVASLISQTAICYSWSKAQALAGERIGFLALSPRLPDWPQLAAACAFANRTLGFVNAPALWQLVMAEAADACVDAALYQHKRDVFCAGLAAAGYDVRKPEGGYYVFLKTPIPDDVAFVGFLVKQGVLVVPGAGFGRGGYVRLSMTVPLDTIERALPAFQRALQAARA
;
A
#
# COMPACT_ATOMS: atom_id res chain seq x y z
N VAL A 1 -13.42 8.65 14.18
CA VAL A 1 -12.83 7.94 13.03
C VAL A 1 -11.36 7.69 13.27
N ILE A 2 -10.86 6.51 12.90
CA ILE A 2 -9.42 6.23 12.82
C ILE A 2 -9.07 6.19 11.33
N SER A 3 -8.14 7.04 10.90
CA SER A 3 -7.64 7.11 9.53
C SER A 3 -6.20 6.62 9.47
N ASP A 4 -5.94 5.58 8.69
CA ASP A 4 -4.59 5.06 8.45
C ASP A 4 -4.08 5.59 7.10
N GLU A 5 -3.08 6.52 7.14
CA GLU A 5 -2.70 7.37 6.01
C GLU A 5 -1.25 7.17 5.50
N PRO A 6 -0.63 5.97 5.53
CA PRO A 6 0.76 5.80 5.12
C PRO A 6 1.00 6.05 3.62
N TYR A 7 -0.06 6.09 2.81
CA TYR A 7 -0.02 6.33 1.36
C TYR A 7 -0.44 7.75 0.95
N LYS A 8 -0.63 8.67 1.90
CA LYS A 8 -1.18 10.01 1.66
C LYS A 8 -0.48 10.76 0.52
N SER A 9 0.84 10.64 0.40
CA SER A 9 1.64 11.31 -0.63
C SER A 9 1.78 10.49 -1.93
N LEU A 10 1.19 9.29 -2.00
CA LEU A 10 1.27 8.40 -3.16
C LEU A 10 -0.08 8.36 -3.89
N VAL A 11 -0.53 9.50 -4.36
CA VAL A 11 -1.73 9.66 -5.18
C VAL A 11 -1.31 10.08 -6.58
N TYR A 12 -1.95 9.51 -7.58
CA TYR A 12 -1.59 9.62 -8.99
C TYR A 12 -2.52 10.56 -9.75
N ASP A 13 -2.17 10.86 -11.00
CA ASP A 13 -2.98 11.64 -11.94
C ASP A 13 -3.35 13.05 -11.40
N GLY A 14 -2.46 13.65 -10.57
CA GLY A 14 -2.70 14.96 -9.96
C GLY A 14 -3.76 14.96 -8.85
N GLY A 15 -4.23 13.78 -8.45
CA GLY A 15 -5.16 13.62 -7.35
C GLY A 15 -4.56 14.03 -6.00
N LYS A 16 -5.43 14.25 -5.01
CA LYS A 16 -5.04 14.53 -3.63
C LYS A 16 -5.91 13.73 -2.67
N GLN A 17 -5.30 13.16 -1.65
CA GLN A 17 -6.06 12.58 -0.56
C GLN A 17 -6.70 13.69 0.28
N PRO A 18 -8.00 13.59 0.61
CA PRO A 18 -8.65 14.54 1.50
C PRO A 18 -7.98 14.58 2.89
N GLU A 19 -7.92 15.76 3.49
CA GLU A 19 -7.48 15.93 4.88
C GLU A 19 -8.59 15.48 5.84
N VAL A 20 -8.57 14.22 6.25
CA VAL A 20 -9.65 13.61 7.07
C VAL A 20 -9.85 14.40 8.38
N ALA A 21 -8.79 14.85 9.03
CA ALA A 21 -8.86 15.63 10.27
C ALA A 21 -9.54 17.00 10.09
N SER A 22 -9.58 17.56 8.88
CA SER A 22 -10.31 18.80 8.59
C SER A 22 -11.80 18.56 8.35
N LEU A 23 -12.14 17.38 7.84
CA LEU A 23 -13.52 16.99 7.51
C LEU A 23 -14.27 16.39 8.72
N ILE A 24 -13.55 15.66 9.56
CA ILE A 24 -14.13 14.93 10.69
C ILE A 24 -13.47 15.38 11.99
N SER A 25 -14.26 16.00 12.87
CA SER A 25 -13.75 16.60 14.12
C SER A 25 -13.17 15.57 15.09
N GLN A 26 -13.77 14.39 15.19
CA GLN A 26 -13.35 13.32 16.09
C GLN A 26 -12.51 12.29 15.32
N THR A 27 -11.24 12.59 15.11
CA THR A 27 -10.33 11.78 14.28
C THR A 27 -9.04 11.47 15.01
N ALA A 28 -8.56 10.24 14.84
CA ALA A 28 -7.21 9.80 15.11
C ALA A 28 -6.54 9.46 13.77
N ILE A 29 -5.37 10.03 13.49
CA ILE A 29 -4.58 9.75 12.29
C ILE A 29 -3.44 8.81 12.68
N CYS A 30 -3.39 7.66 12.06
CA CYS A 30 -2.24 6.77 12.08
C CYS A 30 -1.40 7.04 10.82
N TYR A 31 -0.16 7.43 11.00
CA TYR A 31 0.77 7.67 9.90
C TYR A 31 2.05 6.88 10.08
N SER A 32 2.64 6.46 8.98
CA SER A 32 3.93 5.77 8.95
C SER A 32 4.74 6.23 7.75
N TRP A 33 6.03 6.50 7.97
CA TRP A 33 6.99 6.78 6.90
C TRP A 33 7.43 5.53 6.13
N SER A 34 6.86 4.37 6.48
CA SER A 34 7.17 3.08 5.84
C SER A 34 6.91 3.04 4.34
N LYS A 35 5.96 3.85 3.85
CA LYS A 35 5.50 3.83 2.45
C LYS A 35 6.01 5.05 1.69
N ALA A 36 5.45 6.21 1.94
CA ALA A 36 5.77 7.43 1.21
C ALA A 36 7.25 7.82 1.25
N GLN A 37 7.99 7.45 2.29
CA GLN A 37 9.43 7.71 2.42
C GLN A 37 10.31 6.45 2.25
N ALA A 38 9.72 5.29 1.93
CA ALA A 38 10.41 4.01 1.78
C ALA A 38 11.20 3.54 3.02
N LEU A 39 10.79 3.96 4.23
CA LEU A 39 11.47 3.68 5.50
C LEU A 39 10.81 2.54 6.28
N ALA A 40 10.34 1.49 5.59
CA ALA A 40 9.62 0.39 6.23
C ALA A 40 10.46 -0.36 7.28
N GLY A 41 11.77 -0.48 7.07
CA GLY A 41 12.72 -1.13 7.99
C GLY A 41 12.99 -0.32 9.26
N GLU A 42 12.81 0.99 9.23
CA GLU A 42 13.20 1.90 10.30
C GLU A 42 12.18 2.01 11.43
N ARG A 43 11.01 1.41 11.26
CA ARG A 43 9.95 1.25 12.27
C ARG A 43 9.52 2.57 12.90
N ILE A 44 9.24 3.59 12.07
CA ILE A 44 8.85 4.92 12.53
C ILE A 44 7.49 5.36 11.96
N GLY A 45 6.67 5.96 12.80
CA GLY A 45 5.35 6.50 12.51
C GLY A 45 4.83 7.28 13.71
N PHE A 46 3.63 7.80 13.62
CA PHE A 46 2.98 8.51 14.72
C PHE A 46 1.46 8.26 14.75
N LEU A 47 0.88 8.49 15.92
CA LEU A 47 -0.55 8.64 16.11
C LEU A 47 -0.84 10.10 16.48
N ALA A 48 -1.65 10.77 15.67
CA ALA A 48 -2.14 12.11 15.97
C ALA A 48 -3.61 12.06 16.37
N LEU A 49 -3.93 12.59 17.55
CA LEU A 49 -5.29 12.68 18.07
C LEU A 49 -5.81 14.09 17.87
N SER A 50 -7.01 14.23 17.31
CA SER A 50 -7.68 15.52 17.23
C SER A 50 -7.94 16.08 18.63
N PRO A 51 -7.61 17.36 18.92
CA PRO A 51 -7.95 17.99 20.19
C PRO A 51 -9.46 18.16 20.42
N ARG A 52 -10.27 17.88 19.39
CA ARG A 52 -11.74 17.87 19.44
C ARG A 52 -12.32 16.51 19.84
N LEU A 53 -11.48 15.48 20.06
CA LEU A 53 -11.91 14.22 20.65
C LEU A 53 -12.27 14.45 22.13
N PRO A 54 -13.40 13.90 22.62
CA PRO A 54 -13.66 13.86 24.06
C PRO A 54 -12.51 13.17 24.79
N ASP A 55 -12.10 13.74 25.91
CA ASP A 55 -11.05 13.17 26.78
C ASP A 55 -9.74 12.83 26.03
N TRP A 56 -9.38 13.61 25.01
CA TRP A 56 -8.19 13.35 24.20
C TRP A 56 -6.89 13.22 25.02
N PRO A 57 -6.66 13.93 26.16
CA PRO A 57 -5.45 13.74 26.94
C PRO A 57 -5.40 12.35 27.61
N GLN A 58 -6.52 11.86 28.11
CA GLN A 58 -6.65 10.52 28.70
C GLN A 58 -6.47 9.45 27.60
N LEU A 59 -7.05 9.67 26.42
CA LEU A 59 -6.89 8.79 25.27
C LEU A 59 -5.40 8.73 24.83
N ALA A 60 -4.71 9.87 24.78
CA ALA A 60 -3.28 9.93 24.45
C ALA A 60 -2.42 9.14 25.46
N ALA A 61 -2.72 9.30 26.76
CA ALA A 61 -2.05 8.55 27.82
C ALA A 61 -2.32 7.03 27.70
N ALA A 62 -3.56 6.66 27.40
CA ALA A 62 -3.95 5.26 27.18
C ALA A 62 -3.24 4.65 25.96
N CYS A 63 -3.13 5.39 24.85
CA CYS A 63 -2.39 4.95 23.66
C CYS A 63 -0.89 4.77 23.97
N ALA A 64 -0.27 5.70 24.71
CA ALA A 64 1.12 5.57 25.14
C ALA A 64 1.34 4.36 26.05
N PHE A 65 0.43 4.11 26.97
CA PHE A 65 0.46 2.94 27.85
C PHE A 65 0.29 1.64 27.05
N ALA A 66 -0.67 1.59 26.13
CA ALA A 66 -0.89 0.43 25.26
C ALA A 66 0.33 0.13 24.40
N ASN A 67 0.96 1.17 23.80
CA ASN A 67 2.18 1.03 23.00
C ASN A 67 3.32 0.39 23.81
N ARG A 68 3.51 0.80 25.08
CA ARG A 68 4.49 0.19 25.99
C ARG A 68 4.16 -1.25 26.34
N THR A 69 2.89 -1.52 26.69
CA THR A 69 2.42 -2.86 27.09
C THR A 69 2.53 -3.87 25.95
N LEU A 70 2.31 -3.43 24.71
CA LEU A 70 2.44 -4.25 23.50
C LEU A 70 3.92 -4.44 23.07
N GLY A 71 4.89 -3.80 23.75
CA GLY A 71 6.32 -3.98 23.50
C GLY A 71 6.89 -3.09 22.40
N PHE A 72 6.14 -2.16 21.82
CA PHE A 72 6.64 -1.23 20.80
C PHE A 72 7.44 -0.06 21.40
N VAL A 73 7.13 0.34 22.61
CA VAL A 73 7.74 1.36 23.47
C VAL A 73 7.94 2.71 22.78
N ASN A 74 9.04 2.89 22.01
CA ASN A 74 9.36 4.13 21.31
C ASN A 74 9.93 3.81 19.91
N ALA A 75 9.74 4.75 18.97
CA ALA A 75 10.46 4.72 17.70
C ALA A 75 11.97 4.96 17.95
N PRO A 76 12.87 4.48 17.05
CA PRO A 76 14.31 4.69 17.19
C PRO A 76 14.66 6.19 17.25
N ALA A 77 15.47 6.60 18.25
CA ALA A 77 15.75 8.01 18.51
C ALA A 77 16.39 8.74 17.31
N LEU A 78 17.33 8.07 16.61
CA LEU A 78 17.94 8.63 15.40
C LEU A 78 16.87 9.03 14.36
N TRP A 79 15.91 8.13 14.08
CA TRP A 79 14.89 8.38 13.09
C TRP A 79 13.87 9.42 13.53
N GLN A 80 13.63 9.60 14.84
CA GLN A 80 12.81 10.71 15.33
C GLN A 80 13.47 12.06 14.99
N LEU A 81 14.80 12.19 15.16
CA LEU A 81 15.55 13.39 14.81
C LEU A 81 15.59 13.62 13.30
N VAL A 82 15.85 12.57 12.51
CA VAL A 82 15.87 12.67 11.04
C VAL A 82 14.51 13.12 10.51
N MET A 83 13.41 12.55 11.01
CA MET A 83 12.08 12.89 10.53
C MET A 83 11.59 14.25 11.01
N ALA A 84 12.17 14.83 12.05
CA ALA A 84 11.92 16.22 12.43
C ALA A 84 12.35 17.20 11.31
N GLU A 85 13.42 16.87 10.58
CA GLU A 85 13.99 17.69 9.51
C GLU A 85 13.49 17.28 8.11
N ALA A 86 13.12 16.02 7.92
CA ALA A 86 12.80 15.44 6.62
C ALA A 86 11.36 14.89 6.51
N ALA A 87 10.44 15.41 7.31
CA ALA A 87 9.04 14.92 7.36
C ALA A 87 8.33 14.99 6.00
N ASP A 88 8.66 15.98 5.17
CA ASP A 88 8.06 16.22 3.86
C ASP A 88 8.75 15.46 2.72
N ALA A 89 9.87 14.77 3.01
CA ALA A 89 10.52 13.94 2.00
C ALA A 89 9.58 12.81 1.54
N CYS A 90 9.56 12.55 0.24
CA CYS A 90 8.70 11.52 -0.34
C CYS A 90 9.41 10.83 -1.51
N VAL A 91 9.09 9.57 -1.73
CA VAL A 91 9.48 8.89 -2.97
C VAL A 91 8.85 9.58 -4.18
N ASP A 92 9.47 9.45 -5.34
CA ASP A 92 8.93 10.03 -6.56
C ASP A 92 7.61 9.36 -6.96
N ALA A 93 6.49 10.06 -6.72
CA ALA A 93 5.16 9.59 -7.07
C ALA A 93 4.99 9.43 -8.60
N ALA A 94 5.67 10.25 -9.41
CA ALA A 94 5.61 10.15 -10.87
C ALA A 94 6.27 8.86 -11.37
N LEU A 95 7.34 8.42 -10.73
CA LEU A 95 7.96 7.11 -11.03
C LEU A 95 6.98 5.96 -10.77
N TYR A 96 6.27 5.98 -9.65
CA TYR A 96 5.29 4.94 -9.33
C TYR A 96 4.05 5.02 -10.20
N GLN A 97 3.62 6.22 -10.58
CA GLN A 97 2.57 6.40 -11.56
C GLN A 97 2.95 5.78 -12.91
N HIS A 98 4.17 6.03 -13.38
CA HIS A 98 4.68 5.42 -14.61
C HIS A 98 4.69 3.89 -14.54
N LYS A 99 5.20 3.31 -13.44
CA LYS A 99 5.16 1.86 -13.21
C LYS A 99 3.74 1.29 -13.23
N ARG A 100 2.79 1.98 -12.59
CA ARG A 100 1.36 1.64 -12.62
C ARG A 100 0.84 1.61 -14.06
N ASP A 101 1.14 2.65 -14.83
CA ASP A 101 0.64 2.81 -16.19
C ASP A 101 1.16 1.71 -17.11
N VAL A 102 2.45 1.43 -17.06
CA VAL A 102 3.06 0.33 -17.81
C VAL A 102 2.45 -1.02 -17.42
N PHE A 103 2.34 -1.28 -16.11
CA PHE A 103 1.80 -2.55 -15.62
C PHE A 103 0.34 -2.73 -16.01
N CYS A 104 -0.52 -1.72 -15.76
CA CYS A 104 -1.94 -1.81 -16.11
C CYS A 104 -2.17 -1.92 -17.60
N ALA A 105 -1.42 -1.18 -18.43
CA ALA A 105 -1.51 -1.28 -19.89
C ALA A 105 -1.09 -2.67 -20.39
N GLY A 106 0.01 -3.22 -19.88
CA GLY A 106 0.48 -4.55 -20.24
C GLY A 106 -0.48 -5.67 -19.83
N LEU A 107 -1.06 -5.59 -18.63
CA LEU A 107 -2.08 -6.55 -18.17
C LEU A 107 -3.35 -6.45 -19.01
N ALA A 108 -3.81 -5.25 -19.35
CA ALA A 108 -4.98 -5.03 -20.22
C ALA A 108 -4.73 -5.60 -21.63
N ALA A 109 -3.55 -5.35 -22.20
CA ALA A 109 -3.13 -5.91 -23.49
C ALA A 109 -3.06 -7.46 -23.47
N ALA A 110 -2.70 -8.04 -22.33
CA ALA A 110 -2.73 -9.49 -22.12
C ALA A 110 -4.16 -10.06 -21.98
N GLY A 111 -5.20 -9.21 -21.84
CA GLY A 111 -6.61 -9.62 -21.79
C GLY A 111 -7.20 -9.71 -20.37
N TYR A 112 -6.58 -9.08 -19.38
CA TYR A 112 -7.12 -8.96 -18.03
C TYR A 112 -8.07 -7.77 -17.89
N ASP A 113 -9.08 -7.92 -17.01
CA ASP A 113 -9.91 -6.80 -16.55
C ASP A 113 -9.15 -6.06 -15.44
N VAL A 114 -8.57 -4.91 -15.79
CA VAL A 114 -7.68 -4.14 -14.90
C VAL A 114 -8.36 -2.85 -14.46
N ARG A 115 -8.63 -2.72 -13.16
CA ARG A 115 -8.94 -1.43 -12.56
C ARG A 115 -7.63 -0.71 -12.21
N LYS A 116 -7.35 0.40 -12.88
CA LYS A 116 -6.18 1.24 -12.64
C LYS A 116 -6.30 1.89 -11.25
N PRO A 117 -5.33 1.68 -10.32
CA PRO A 117 -5.39 2.30 -9.00
C PRO A 117 -5.05 3.79 -9.07
N GLU A 118 -5.70 4.58 -8.22
CA GLU A 118 -5.51 6.02 -8.11
C GLU A 118 -4.32 6.40 -7.20
N GLY A 119 -3.72 5.43 -6.51
CA GLY A 119 -2.59 5.64 -5.60
C GLY A 119 -2.04 4.35 -5.02
N GLY A 120 -1.02 4.47 -4.16
CA GLY A 120 -0.40 3.36 -3.45
C GLY A 120 0.55 2.52 -4.31
N TYR A 121 0.99 1.40 -3.76
CA TYR A 121 2.02 0.54 -4.36
C TYR A 121 1.49 -0.70 -5.07
N TYR A 122 0.17 -0.89 -5.12
CA TYR A 122 -0.41 -2.17 -5.51
C TYR A 122 -1.45 -2.04 -6.61
N VAL A 123 -1.42 -2.99 -7.54
CA VAL A 123 -2.54 -3.29 -8.43
C VAL A 123 -3.29 -4.50 -7.85
N PHE A 124 -4.59 -4.39 -7.69
CA PHE A 124 -5.45 -5.47 -7.23
C PHE A 124 -6.20 -6.02 -8.44
N LEU A 125 -5.67 -7.10 -9.00
CA LEU A 125 -6.08 -7.67 -10.28
C LEU A 125 -7.12 -8.78 -10.06
N LYS A 126 -8.23 -8.72 -10.79
CA LYS A 126 -9.19 -9.82 -10.83
C LYS A 126 -8.57 -11.04 -11.53
N THR A 127 -8.70 -12.21 -10.93
CA THR A 127 -8.19 -13.46 -11.51
C THR A 127 -9.14 -13.99 -12.59
N PRO A 128 -8.64 -14.71 -13.60
CA PRO A 128 -9.47 -15.32 -14.64
C PRO A 128 -10.32 -16.49 -14.13
N ILE A 129 -9.96 -17.07 -12.98
CA ILE A 129 -10.68 -18.14 -12.29
C ILE A 129 -11.02 -17.72 -10.87
N PRO A 130 -12.12 -18.22 -10.25
CA PRO A 130 -12.51 -17.86 -8.89
C PRO A 130 -11.49 -18.23 -7.81
N ASP A 131 -10.74 -19.32 -8.00
CA ASP A 131 -9.69 -19.77 -7.08
C ASP A 131 -8.40 -18.97 -7.32
N ASP A 132 -8.19 -17.94 -6.50
CA ASP A 132 -7.02 -17.06 -6.58
C ASP A 132 -5.73 -17.75 -6.13
N VAL A 133 -5.81 -18.75 -5.25
CA VAL A 133 -4.66 -19.54 -4.82
C VAL A 133 -4.17 -20.44 -5.96
N ALA A 134 -5.10 -21.11 -6.66
CA ALA A 134 -4.76 -21.89 -7.84
C ALA A 134 -4.16 -21.00 -8.93
N PHE A 135 -4.72 -19.80 -9.15
CA PHE A 135 -4.17 -18.83 -10.11
C PHE A 135 -2.76 -18.36 -9.75
N VAL A 136 -2.48 -18.09 -8.48
CA VAL A 136 -1.11 -17.83 -7.99
C VAL A 136 -0.17 -18.98 -8.35
N GLY A 137 -0.64 -20.24 -8.24
CA GLY A 137 0.12 -21.42 -8.65
C GLY A 137 0.54 -21.42 -10.12
N PHE A 138 -0.30 -20.91 -11.05
CA PHE A 138 0.09 -20.72 -12.46
C PHE A 138 1.21 -19.68 -12.60
N LEU A 139 1.09 -18.56 -11.89
CA LEU A 139 2.09 -17.48 -11.94
C LEU A 139 3.43 -17.92 -11.33
N VAL A 140 3.41 -18.65 -10.22
CA VAL A 140 4.62 -19.20 -9.58
C VAL A 140 5.39 -20.13 -10.53
N LYS A 141 4.70 -20.98 -11.28
CA LYS A 141 5.31 -21.82 -12.32
C LYS A 141 5.96 -21.03 -13.43
N GLN A 142 5.57 -19.77 -13.61
CA GLN A 142 6.16 -18.82 -14.57
C GLN A 142 7.23 -17.91 -13.95
N GLY A 143 7.59 -18.12 -12.68
CA GLY A 143 8.59 -17.32 -11.96
C GLY A 143 8.06 -15.99 -11.42
N VAL A 144 6.73 -15.79 -11.34
CA VAL A 144 6.11 -14.57 -10.82
C VAL A 144 5.45 -14.84 -9.47
N LEU A 145 5.88 -14.10 -8.44
CA LEU A 145 5.33 -14.18 -7.09
C LEU A 145 4.32 -13.06 -6.85
N VAL A 146 3.11 -13.42 -6.50
CA VAL A 146 2.02 -12.50 -6.15
C VAL A 146 1.28 -12.99 -4.91
N VAL A 147 0.42 -12.16 -4.33
CA VAL A 147 -0.31 -12.54 -3.11
C VAL A 147 -1.78 -12.74 -3.43
N PRO A 148 -2.40 -13.89 -3.02
CA PRO A 148 -3.82 -14.14 -3.22
C PRO A 148 -4.68 -13.09 -2.50
N GLY A 149 -5.77 -12.69 -3.13
CA GLY A 149 -6.71 -11.70 -2.59
C GLY A 149 -7.51 -12.22 -1.41
N ALA A 150 -7.68 -13.55 -1.28
CA ALA A 150 -8.29 -14.18 -0.11
C ALA A 150 -7.61 -13.76 1.20
N GLY A 151 -6.28 -13.56 1.21
CA GLY A 151 -5.53 -13.04 2.35
C GLY A 151 -5.88 -11.59 2.73
N PHE A 152 -6.61 -10.87 1.88
CA PHE A 152 -7.12 -9.50 2.08
C PHE A 152 -8.66 -9.47 2.15
N GLY A 153 -9.29 -10.60 2.42
CA GLY A 153 -10.75 -10.71 2.54
C GLY A 153 -11.50 -10.71 1.20
N ARG A 154 -10.81 -10.83 0.06
CA ARG A 154 -11.44 -10.83 -1.27
C ARG A 154 -10.85 -11.88 -2.19
N GLY A 155 -11.45 -13.07 -2.19
CA GLY A 155 -11.12 -14.13 -3.14
C GLY A 155 -11.40 -13.74 -4.59
N GLY A 156 -10.78 -14.46 -5.54
CA GLY A 156 -10.88 -14.18 -6.98
C GLY A 156 -10.07 -12.96 -7.44
N TYR A 157 -9.09 -12.53 -6.63
CA TYR A 157 -8.17 -11.44 -6.93
C TYR A 157 -6.73 -11.82 -6.54
N VAL A 158 -5.76 -11.08 -7.09
CA VAL A 158 -4.36 -11.12 -6.65
C VAL A 158 -3.82 -9.72 -6.48
N ARG A 159 -2.97 -9.52 -5.46
CA ARG A 159 -2.27 -8.27 -5.23
C ARG A 159 -0.89 -8.32 -5.87
N LEU A 160 -0.63 -7.35 -6.76
CA LEU A 160 0.62 -7.16 -7.47
C LEU A 160 1.35 -5.95 -6.88
N SER A 161 2.66 -6.09 -6.62
CA SER A 161 3.48 -4.99 -6.10
C SER A 161 4.19 -4.23 -7.20
N MET A 162 4.20 -2.90 -7.13
CA MET A 162 4.95 -2.01 -8.00
C MET A 162 6.27 -1.52 -7.36
N THR A 163 6.66 -2.06 -6.19
CA THR A 163 7.88 -1.67 -5.49
C THR A 163 9.15 -2.27 -6.11
N VAL A 164 9.02 -3.10 -7.12
CA VAL A 164 10.12 -3.68 -7.90
C VAL A 164 10.61 -2.71 -8.98
N PRO A 165 11.81 -2.91 -9.56
CA PRO A 165 12.27 -2.18 -10.75
C PRO A 165 11.30 -2.29 -11.93
N LEU A 166 11.27 -1.29 -12.82
CA LEU A 166 10.37 -1.26 -13.97
C LEU A 166 10.60 -2.44 -14.91
N ASP A 167 11.87 -2.79 -15.18
CA ASP A 167 12.25 -3.93 -16.01
C ASP A 167 11.72 -5.26 -15.48
N THR A 168 11.56 -5.38 -14.15
CA THR A 168 10.97 -6.57 -13.52
C THR A 168 9.47 -6.65 -13.83
N ILE A 169 8.77 -5.51 -13.84
CA ILE A 169 7.37 -5.45 -14.25
C ILE A 169 7.22 -5.87 -15.70
N GLU A 170 8.03 -5.28 -16.59
CA GLU A 170 8.01 -5.57 -18.04
C GLU A 170 8.29 -7.04 -18.33
N ARG A 171 9.30 -7.63 -17.68
CA ARG A 171 9.62 -9.06 -17.80
C ARG A 171 8.54 -10.01 -17.27
N ALA A 172 7.72 -9.55 -16.31
CA ALA A 172 6.64 -10.36 -15.77
C ALA A 172 5.42 -10.43 -16.71
N LEU A 173 5.16 -9.43 -17.55
CA LEU A 173 3.96 -9.35 -18.39
C LEU A 173 3.74 -10.58 -19.29
N PRO A 174 4.75 -11.16 -19.98
CA PRO A 174 4.56 -12.39 -20.74
C PRO A 174 4.12 -13.59 -19.89
N ALA A 175 4.54 -13.66 -18.61
CA ALA A 175 4.10 -14.70 -17.70
C ALA A 175 2.61 -14.59 -17.35
N PHE A 176 2.09 -13.36 -17.18
CA PHE A 176 0.65 -13.14 -17.00
C PHE A 176 -0.14 -13.61 -18.23
N GLN A 177 0.33 -13.33 -19.43
CA GLN A 177 -0.32 -13.80 -20.65
C GLN A 177 -0.42 -15.33 -20.71
N ARG A 178 0.70 -16.03 -20.43
CA ARG A 178 0.70 -17.51 -20.36
C ARG A 178 -0.19 -18.06 -19.26
N ALA A 179 -0.18 -17.43 -18.08
CA ALA A 179 -1.04 -17.84 -16.97
C ALA A 179 -2.53 -17.68 -17.29
N LEU A 180 -2.90 -16.60 -18.00
CA LEU A 180 -4.28 -16.41 -18.47
C LEU A 180 -4.73 -17.51 -19.43
N GLN A 181 -3.85 -17.88 -20.38
CA GLN A 181 -4.11 -18.97 -21.33
C GLN A 181 -4.29 -20.31 -20.61
N ALA A 182 -3.37 -20.61 -19.67
CA ALA A 182 -3.43 -21.86 -18.90
C ALA A 182 -4.66 -21.93 -17.97
N ALA A 183 -5.15 -20.79 -17.47
CA ALA A 183 -6.33 -20.75 -16.63
C ALA A 183 -7.66 -20.87 -17.41
N ARG A 184 -7.63 -20.68 -18.71
CA ARG A 184 -8.80 -20.80 -19.62
C ARG A 184 -8.86 -22.16 -20.35
N ALA A 185 -7.76 -22.92 -20.32
CA ALA A 185 -7.69 -24.27 -20.89
C ALA A 185 -8.28 -25.33 -19.97
#